data_1339f6686b826006d021501e8922d6b2
#
_entry.id   1339f6686b826006d021501e8922d6b2
#
_cell.length_a   1.000
_cell.length_b   1.000
_cell.length_c   1.000
_cell.angle_alpha   90.00
_cell.angle_beta   90.00
_cell.angle_gamma   90.00
#
_symmetry.space_group_name_H-M   'P 1'
#
loop_
_entity.id
_entity.type
_entity.pdbx_description
1 polymer ?
#
loop_
_entity_poly.entity_id
_entity_poly.type
_entity_poly.pdbx_seq_one_letter_code
_entity_poly.pdbx_strand_id
1 'polypeptide(L)' 'MLDRSLGGIRCRTARRIAHHGGYLPGKLAGTVRYTTENLGRTLVRVDFDSGESLMVLPDDVILDFGPEHSVGDAA' A
#
# COMPACT_ATOMS: atom_id res chain seq x y z
N MET A 1 12.79 11.24 0.19
CA MET A 1 11.95 12.09 -0.67
C MET A 1 10.54 11.54 -0.72
N LEU A 2 9.55 12.41 -0.64
CA LEU A 2 8.15 12.02 -0.62
C LEU A 2 7.57 12.08 -2.03
N ASP A 3 6.85 11.01 -2.42
CA ASP A 3 6.28 10.91 -3.75
C ASP A 3 4.79 10.58 -3.62
N ARG A 4 3.95 11.44 -4.18
CA ARG A 4 2.49 11.29 -4.11
C ARG A 4 1.88 10.77 -5.40
N SER A 5 2.69 10.33 -6.34
CA SER A 5 2.18 9.87 -7.64
C SER A 5 1.21 8.68 -7.52
N LEU A 6 1.36 7.87 -6.48
CA LEU A 6 0.46 6.75 -6.22
C LEU A 6 -0.65 7.09 -5.24
N GLY A 7 -0.74 8.34 -4.79
CA GLY A 7 -1.76 8.74 -3.82
C GLY A 7 -3.16 8.48 -4.34
N GLY A 8 -4.00 7.88 -3.51
CA GLY A 8 -5.35 7.54 -3.87
C GLY A 8 -5.52 6.15 -4.48
N ILE A 9 -4.43 5.46 -4.80
CA ILE A 9 -4.51 4.11 -5.34
C ILE A 9 -4.96 3.15 -4.23
N ARG A 10 -5.93 2.30 -4.55
CA ARG A 10 -6.37 1.27 -3.61
C ARG A 10 -5.36 0.14 -3.57
N CYS A 11 -5.26 -0.48 -2.42
CA CYS A 11 -4.35 -1.59 -2.23
C CYS A 11 -4.93 -2.56 -1.22
N ARG A 12 -4.27 -3.69 -1.05
CA ARG A 12 -4.60 -4.64 0.00
C ARG A 12 -3.31 -5.26 0.50
N THR A 13 -3.33 -5.71 1.74
CA THR A 13 -2.15 -6.37 2.30
C THR A 13 -1.89 -7.67 1.57
N ALA A 14 -0.63 -7.94 1.25
CA ALA A 14 -0.22 -9.19 0.63
C ALA A 14 -0.09 -10.30 1.66
N ARG A 15 0.09 -9.92 2.92
CA ARG A 15 0.30 -10.85 4.03
C ARG A 15 -0.04 -10.14 5.33
N ARG A 16 -0.06 -10.90 6.42
CA ARG A 16 -0.25 -10.33 7.74
C ARG A 16 0.92 -9.41 8.07
N ILE A 17 0.63 -8.24 8.61
CA ILE A 17 1.65 -7.23 8.93
C ILE A 17 1.63 -6.97 10.44
N ALA A 18 2.77 -7.16 11.08
CA ALA A 18 2.93 -6.81 12.48
C ALA A 18 3.09 -5.30 12.62
N HIS A 19 2.42 -4.71 13.60
CA HIS A 19 2.59 -3.30 13.88
C HIS A 19 2.43 -3.07 15.39
N HIS A 20 2.56 -1.80 15.79
CA HIS A 20 2.57 -1.37 17.17
C HIS A 20 1.42 -1.90 18.00
N GLY A 21 0.21 -1.89 17.46
CA GLY A 21 -0.98 -2.33 18.17
C GLY A 21 -1.37 -3.77 17.91
N GLY A 22 -0.53 -4.56 17.23
CA GLY A 22 -0.84 -5.96 16.94
C GLY A 22 -0.54 -6.34 15.51
N TYR A 23 -1.51 -6.93 14.83
CA TYR A 23 -1.34 -7.39 13.45
C TYR A 23 -2.48 -6.91 12.57
N LEU A 24 -2.14 -6.60 11.31
CA LEU A 24 -3.13 -6.45 10.27
C LEU A 24 -3.25 -7.78 9.54
N PRO A 25 -4.46 -8.23 9.22
CA PRO A 25 -4.64 -9.48 8.48
C PRO A 25 -4.19 -9.32 7.03
N GLY A 26 -3.95 -10.44 6.35
CA GLY A 26 -3.76 -10.42 4.91
C GLY A 26 -5.04 -10.01 4.21
N LYS A 27 -4.94 -9.46 3.01
CA LYS A 27 -6.04 -9.02 2.16
C LYS A 27 -6.89 -7.88 2.74
N LEU A 28 -6.34 -7.15 3.69
CA LEU A 28 -7.00 -5.97 4.23
C LEU A 28 -6.85 -4.82 3.24
N ALA A 29 -7.96 -4.18 2.88
CA ALA A 29 -7.94 -3.10 1.92
C ALA A 29 -7.52 -1.77 2.55
N GLY A 30 -6.93 -0.92 1.73
CA GLY A 30 -6.52 0.40 2.16
C GLY A 30 -6.28 1.31 0.96
N THR A 31 -5.83 2.51 1.23
CA THR A 31 -5.54 3.51 0.20
C THR A 31 -4.12 4.03 0.41
N VAL A 32 -3.34 4.01 -0.66
CA VAL A 32 -1.99 4.57 -0.62
C VAL A 32 -2.08 6.09 -0.51
N ARG A 33 -1.28 6.66 0.38
CA ARG A 33 -1.20 8.12 0.53
C ARG A 33 0.00 8.69 -0.21
N TYR A 34 1.15 8.07 -0.03
CA TYR A 34 2.39 8.49 -0.68
C TYR A 34 3.45 7.42 -0.48
N THR A 35 4.55 7.56 -1.20
CA THR A 35 5.74 6.75 -0.95
C THR A 35 6.86 7.69 -0.53
N THR A 36 7.84 7.16 0.15
CA THR A 36 9.01 7.93 0.55
C THR A 36 10.22 7.02 0.58
N GLU A 37 11.39 7.61 0.45
CA GLU A 37 12.64 6.88 0.60
C GLU A 37 13.32 7.29 1.90
N ASN A 38 13.82 6.30 2.61
CA ASN A 38 14.53 6.52 3.85
C ASN A 38 15.68 5.53 3.92
N LEU A 39 16.90 6.03 3.95
CA LEU A 39 18.12 5.20 4.05
C LEU A 39 18.18 4.12 2.98
N GLY A 40 17.85 4.49 1.74
CA GLY A 40 17.89 3.57 0.61
C GLY A 40 16.72 2.62 0.52
N ARG A 41 15.70 2.79 1.36
CA ARG A 41 14.48 1.98 1.34
C ARG A 41 13.30 2.78 0.87
N THR A 42 12.45 2.15 0.09
CA THR A 42 11.17 2.74 -0.26
C THR A 42 10.14 2.28 0.77
N LEU A 43 9.38 3.23 1.29
CA LEU A 43 8.29 2.95 2.23
C LEU A 43 7.00 3.51 1.64
N VAL A 44 5.90 2.83 1.92
CA VAL A 44 4.57 3.21 1.42
C VAL A 44 3.68 3.54 2.61
N ARG A 45 3.14 4.75 2.60
CA ARG A 45 2.16 5.15 3.62
C ARG A 45 0.79 4.74 3.16
N VAL A 46 0.10 3.95 3.96
CA VAL A 46 -1.22 3.43 3.63
C VAL A 46 -2.19 3.71 4.76
N ASP A 47 -3.36 4.22 4.39
CA ASP A 47 -4.49 4.34 5.31
C ASP A 47 -5.38 3.13 5.07
N PHE A 48 -5.42 2.22 6.01
CA PHE A 48 -6.22 1.00 5.89
C PHE A 48 -7.66 1.28 6.27
N ASP A 49 -8.57 0.53 5.66
CA ASP A 49 -10.01 0.70 5.91
C ASP A 49 -10.39 0.38 7.36
N SER A 50 -9.55 -0.34 8.06
CA SER A 50 -9.75 -0.63 9.48
C SER A 50 -9.50 0.58 10.39
N GLY A 51 -8.94 1.67 9.83
CA GLY A 51 -8.60 2.85 10.60
C GLY A 51 -7.12 2.99 10.92
N GLU A 52 -6.32 1.96 10.64
CA GLU A 52 -4.89 2.03 10.87
C GLU A 52 -4.22 2.84 9.77
N SER A 53 -3.14 3.52 10.12
CA SER A 53 -2.31 4.25 9.17
C SER A 53 -0.88 3.81 9.41
N LEU A 54 -0.26 3.15 8.44
CA LEU A 54 1.06 2.57 8.62
C LEU A 54 1.98 2.86 7.44
N MET A 55 3.28 2.87 7.75
CA MET A 55 4.32 2.80 6.72
C MET A 55 4.65 1.33 6.53
N VAL A 56 4.55 0.86 5.31
CA VAL A 56 4.81 -0.55 4.98
C VAL A 56 5.82 -0.63 3.85
N LEU A 57 6.39 -1.81 3.65
CA LEU A 57 7.28 -2.06 2.52
C LEU A 57 6.45 -2.27 1.26
N PRO A 58 7.00 -1.96 0.08
CA PRO A 58 6.26 -2.18 -1.17
C PRO A 58 5.75 -3.60 -1.33
N ASP A 59 6.51 -4.58 -0.85
CA ASP A 59 6.13 -5.99 -0.96
C ASP A 59 5.05 -6.41 0.02
N ASP A 60 4.73 -5.55 0.99
CA ASP A 60 3.70 -5.87 1.98
C ASP A 60 2.30 -5.65 1.46
N VAL A 61 2.16 -4.95 0.34
CA VAL A 61 0.86 -4.62 -0.22
C VAL A 61 0.83 -4.91 -1.72
N ILE A 62 -0.38 -5.11 -2.22
CA ILE A 62 -0.65 -5.30 -3.65
C ILE A 62 -1.46 -4.10 -4.09
N LEU A 63 -0.95 -3.35 -5.05
CA LEU A 63 -1.65 -2.18 -5.57
C LEU A 63 -2.70 -2.59 -6.58
N ASP A 64 -3.85 -1.96 -6.49
CA ASP A 64 -4.95 -2.20 -7.41
C ASP A 64 -5.14 -0.97 -8.28
N PHE A 65 -4.67 -1.02 -9.50
CA PHE A 65 -4.74 0.11 -10.42
C PHE A 65 -6.08 0.21 -11.14
N GLY A 66 -6.94 -0.77 -10.93
CA GLY A 66 -8.28 -0.73 -11.48
C GLY A 66 -8.40 -1.39 -12.85
N PRO A 67 -9.63 -1.44 -13.37
CA PRO A 67 -9.91 -2.16 -14.62
C PRO A 67 -9.16 -1.64 -15.83
N GLU A 68 -8.98 -0.34 -15.92
CA GLU A 68 -8.28 0.26 -17.06
C GLU A 68 -6.87 -0.23 -17.16
N HIS A 69 -6.18 -0.28 -16.03
CA HIS A 69 -4.81 -0.77 -16.01
C HIS A 69 -4.76 -2.24 -16.39
N SER A 70 -5.69 -3.02 -15.87
CA SER A 70 -5.76 -4.45 -16.18
C SER A 70 -5.99 -4.69 -17.66
N VAL A 71 -6.86 -3.91 -18.28
CA VAL A 71 -7.12 -4.04 -19.72
C VAL A 71 -5.87 -3.72 -20.51
N GLY A 72 -5.16 -2.67 -20.12
CA GLY A 72 -3.91 -2.33 -20.78
C GLY A 72 -2.88 -3.42 -20.68
N ASP A 73 -2.80 -4.07 -19.55
CA ASP A 73 -1.86 -5.16 -19.35
C ASP A 73 -2.22 -6.37 -20.17
N ALA A 74 -3.49 -6.61 -20.37
CA ALA A 74 -3.96 -7.75 -21.15
C ALA A 74 -3.62 -7.60 -22.62
N ALA A 75 -3.48 -6.39 -23.05
CA ALA A 75 -3.11 -6.13 -24.42
C ALA A 75 -1.64 -6.37 -24.68
#